data_514b19277592afc1f767549411466806
#
_entry.id   514b19277592afc1f767549411466806
#
_cell.length_a   1.000
_cell.length_b   1.000
_cell.length_c   1.000
_cell.angle_alpha   90.00
_cell.angle_beta   90.00
_cell.angle_gamma   90.00
#
_symmetry.space_group_name_H-M   'P 1'
#
loop_
_entity.id
_entity.type
_entity.pdbx_description
1 polymer ?
#
loop_
_entity_poly.entity_id
_entity_poly.type
_entity_poly.pdbx_seq_one_letter_code
_entity_poly.pdbx_strand_id
1 'polypeptide(L)'
;VEFLQNKMPYLKVNYIHGQMDPNIIDRRMNQFTNKTIDLLVCTSIIENGIDIPNVNTVIINNAHEFGLSQLYQIRGRVGRSNKQAYALLMIPQKLRLNSSANLRLKAIEKYTSLGSGYKISNMDLTIRGGGSMFGYDQSGNIENIGYELVAKLMNEYIDKNYKDQTIIYPKINLINK
;
A
#
# COMPACT_ATOMS: atom_id res chain seq x y z
N VAL A 1 21.81 -3.77 8.50
CA VAL A 1 21.68 -3.80 9.97
C VAL A 1 22.94 -3.27 10.63
N GLU A 2 24.13 -3.82 10.33
CA GLU A 2 25.41 -3.39 10.90
C GLU A 2 25.64 -1.87 10.87
N PHE A 3 25.34 -1.23 9.73
CA PHE A 3 25.42 0.24 9.62
C PHE A 3 24.57 0.95 10.68
N LEU A 4 23.33 0.47 10.91
CA LEU A 4 22.42 1.06 11.90
C LEU A 4 22.91 0.80 13.33
N GLN A 5 23.40 -0.40 13.62
CA GLN A 5 23.94 -0.76 14.92
C GLN A 5 25.18 0.07 15.26
N ASN A 6 26.06 0.30 14.27
CA ASN A 6 27.27 1.13 14.45
C ASN A 6 26.93 2.62 14.65
N LYS A 7 25.89 3.13 13.97
CA LYS A 7 25.48 4.54 14.11
C LYS A 7 24.61 4.81 15.32
N MET A 8 23.84 3.80 15.75
CA MET A 8 22.89 3.92 16.87
C MET A 8 23.05 2.70 17.81
N PRO A 9 24.17 2.60 18.54
CA PRO A 9 24.47 1.43 19.38
C PRO A 9 23.52 1.27 20.57
N TYR A 10 22.76 2.30 20.91
CA TYR A 10 21.73 2.29 21.95
C TYR A 10 20.42 1.62 21.49
N LEU A 11 20.22 1.39 20.18
CA LEU A 11 19.03 0.74 19.65
C LEU A 11 19.26 -0.75 19.45
N LYS A 12 18.33 -1.56 19.92
CA LYS A 12 18.27 -2.99 19.65
C LYS A 12 17.66 -3.21 18.26
N VAL A 13 18.54 -3.37 17.25
CA VAL A 13 18.14 -3.55 15.85
C VAL A 13 18.17 -5.01 15.48
N ASN A 14 17.12 -5.50 14.82
CA ASN A 14 17.08 -6.84 14.22
C ASN A 14 16.49 -6.76 12.80
N TYR A 15 16.47 -7.87 12.07
CA TYR A 15 15.96 -7.91 10.70
C TYR A 15 15.19 -9.19 10.39
N ILE A 16 14.30 -9.11 9.41
CA ILE A 16 13.59 -10.25 8.82
C ILE A 16 13.50 -10.10 7.29
N HIS A 17 13.52 -11.21 6.58
CA HIS A 17 13.26 -11.26 5.14
C HIS A 17 12.65 -12.60 4.74
N GLY A 18 12.02 -12.66 3.57
CA GLY A 18 11.21 -13.81 3.13
C GLY A 18 11.96 -15.12 2.88
N GLN A 19 13.30 -15.11 2.86
CA GLN A 19 14.12 -16.32 2.70
C GLN A 19 14.57 -16.92 4.03
N MET A 20 14.18 -16.32 5.16
CA MET A 20 14.50 -16.85 6.50
C MET A 20 13.55 -17.98 6.87
N ASP A 21 14.03 -18.84 7.77
CA ASP A 21 13.19 -19.86 8.40
C ASP A 21 11.99 -19.22 9.12
N PRO A 22 10.75 -19.71 8.87
CA PRO A 22 9.53 -19.16 9.47
C PRO A 22 9.59 -19.04 11.00
N ASN A 23 10.19 -20.02 11.68
CA ASN A 23 10.33 -19.99 13.15
C ASN A 23 11.24 -18.84 13.62
N ILE A 24 12.24 -18.47 12.82
CA ILE A 24 13.12 -17.33 13.11
C ILE A 24 12.35 -16.04 12.92
N ILE A 25 11.55 -15.93 11.84
CA ILE A 25 10.71 -14.78 11.56
C ILE A 25 9.73 -14.57 12.72
N ASP A 26 9.00 -15.60 13.12
CA ASP A 26 8.02 -15.55 14.21
C ASP A 26 8.67 -15.15 15.54
N ARG A 27 9.82 -15.72 15.88
CA ARG A 27 10.56 -15.36 17.07
C ARG A 27 10.96 -13.88 17.09
N ARG A 28 11.49 -13.36 15.98
CA ARG A 28 11.91 -11.96 15.88
C ARG A 28 10.72 -11.00 15.86
N MET A 29 9.62 -11.39 15.25
CA MET A 29 8.36 -10.65 15.31
C MET A 29 7.83 -10.57 16.74
N ASN A 30 7.81 -11.67 17.48
CA ASN A 30 7.41 -11.70 18.88
C ASN A 30 8.32 -10.81 19.75
N GLN A 31 9.62 -10.85 19.53
CA GLN A 31 10.58 -9.95 20.19
C GLN A 31 10.28 -8.48 19.91
N PHE A 32 9.93 -8.13 18.67
CA PHE A 32 9.58 -6.77 18.30
C PHE A 32 8.25 -6.32 18.91
N THR A 33 7.22 -7.18 18.86
CA THR A 33 5.91 -6.91 19.47
C THR A 33 6.03 -6.74 20.99
N ASN A 34 6.89 -7.52 21.64
CA ASN A 34 7.17 -7.43 23.08
C ASN A 34 8.17 -6.31 23.45
N LYS A 35 8.55 -5.46 22.49
CA LYS A 35 9.46 -4.31 22.69
C LYS A 35 10.86 -4.70 23.18
N THR A 36 11.31 -5.93 22.96
CA THR A 36 12.70 -6.34 23.20
C THR A 36 13.63 -5.95 22.05
N ILE A 37 13.07 -5.56 20.92
CA ILE A 37 13.71 -4.97 19.75
C ILE A 37 13.09 -3.60 19.51
N ASP A 38 13.89 -2.57 19.33
CA ASP A 38 13.46 -1.18 19.11
C ASP A 38 13.21 -0.89 17.63
N LEU A 39 14.01 -1.50 16.74
CA LEU A 39 13.94 -1.31 15.30
C LEU A 39 14.02 -2.65 14.57
N LEU A 40 13.00 -2.93 13.78
CA LEU A 40 12.96 -4.10 12.90
C LEU A 40 13.16 -3.69 11.44
N VAL A 41 14.25 -4.14 10.82
CA VAL A 41 14.52 -3.96 9.39
C VAL A 41 13.90 -5.13 8.65
N CYS A 42 13.06 -4.85 7.64
CA CYS A 42 12.40 -5.91 6.89
C CYS A 42 12.32 -5.60 5.39
N THR A 43 12.24 -6.63 4.58
CA THR A 43 11.81 -6.52 3.19
C THR A 43 10.28 -6.37 3.13
N SER A 44 9.68 -6.39 1.95
CA SER A 44 8.22 -6.27 1.74
C SER A 44 7.36 -7.36 2.43
N ILE A 45 7.98 -8.30 3.14
CA ILE A 45 7.27 -9.38 3.86
C ILE A 45 6.16 -8.89 4.79
N ILE A 46 6.27 -7.66 5.32
CA ILE A 46 5.26 -7.05 6.19
C ILE A 46 3.95 -6.69 5.47
N GLU A 47 3.92 -6.69 4.15
CA GLU A 47 2.69 -6.49 3.37
C GLU A 47 1.68 -7.63 3.67
N ASN A 48 2.16 -8.83 3.96
CA ASN A 48 1.39 -10.07 4.03
C ASN A 48 0.69 -10.32 5.39
N GLY A 49 0.00 -9.31 5.93
CA GLY A 49 -0.96 -9.56 7.00
C GLY A 49 -0.40 -9.58 8.43
N ILE A 50 0.87 -9.24 8.64
CA ILE A 50 1.45 -9.15 9.99
C ILE A 50 0.83 -7.96 10.74
N ASP A 51 0.22 -8.22 11.88
CA ASP A 51 -0.30 -7.19 12.78
C ASP A 51 0.75 -6.78 13.80
N ILE A 52 1.05 -5.47 13.86
CA ILE A 52 2.08 -4.92 14.76
C ILE A 52 1.46 -3.74 15.55
N PRO A 53 0.63 -4.01 16.55
CA PRO A 53 -0.20 -3.01 17.22
C PRO A 53 0.62 -1.92 17.96
N ASN A 54 1.84 -2.24 18.35
CA ASN A 54 2.68 -1.31 19.14
C ASN A 54 3.55 -0.37 18.30
N VAL A 55 3.54 -0.52 16.97
CA VAL A 55 4.38 0.28 16.08
C VAL A 55 3.62 1.50 15.59
N ASN A 56 4.20 2.67 15.83
CA ASN A 56 3.64 3.95 15.37
C ASN A 56 4.42 4.57 14.21
N THR A 57 5.56 4.03 13.83
CA THR A 57 6.42 4.61 12.78
C THR A 57 6.87 3.55 11.81
N VAL A 58 6.71 3.82 10.51
CA VAL A 58 7.30 3.04 9.41
C VAL A 58 8.17 3.95 8.56
N ILE A 59 9.35 3.45 8.19
CA ILE A 59 10.28 4.13 7.28
C ILE A 59 10.44 3.24 6.04
N ILE A 60 10.06 3.77 4.87
CA ILE A 60 10.14 3.06 3.60
C ILE A 60 11.31 3.65 2.81
N ASN A 61 12.39 2.90 2.74
CA ASN A 61 13.56 3.28 1.94
C ASN A 61 13.29 3.04 0.46
N ASN A 62 13.80 3.92 -0.43
CA ASN A 62 13.54 3.87 -1.86
C ASN A 62 12.03 3.79 -2.21
N ALA A 63 11.21 4.58 -1.56
CA ALA A 63 9.75 4.53 -1.69
C ALA A 63 9.25 4.69 -3.14
N HIS A 64 10.03 5.30 -4.01
CA HIS A 64 9.73 5.48 -5.44
C HIS A 64 9.71 4.16 -6.23
N GLU A 65 10.34 3.09 -5.74
CA GLU A 65 10.37 1.77 -6.36
C GLU A 65 9.10 0.96 -6.06
N PHE A 66 8.37 1.32 -5.02
CA PHE A 66 7.15 0.61 -4.60
C PHE A 66 5.93 1.01 -5.44
N GLY A 67 5.03 0.05 -5.65
CA GLY A 67 3.70 0.29 -6.19
C GLY A 67 2.82 1.07 -5.19
N LEU A 68 1.80 1.79 -5.71
CA LEU A 68 0.91 2.57 -4.87
C LEU A 68 0.14 1.70 -3.86
N SER A 69 -0.35 0.55 -4.30
CA SER A 69 -1.03 -0.42 -3.44
C SER A 69 -0.11 -0.97 -2.34
N GLN A 70 1.17 -1.23 -2.64
CA GLN A 70 2.16 -1.68 -1.66
C GLN A 70 2.42 -0.60 -0.60
N LEU A 71 2.67 0.65 -1.02
CA LEU A 71 2.84 1.78 -0.10
C LEU A 71 1.63 1.93 0.83
N TYR A 72 0.42 1.78 0.29
CA TYR A 72 -0.81 1.85 1.06
C TYR A 72 -0.91 0.72 2.09
N GLN A 73 -0.57 -0.51 1.71
CA GLN A 73 -0.58 -1.67 2.60
C GLN A 73 0.45 -1.54 3.72
N ILE A 74 1.69 -1.15 3.39
CA ILE A 74 2.76 -0.94 4.38
C ILE A 74 2.37 0.16 5.36
N ARG A 75 1.87 1.30 4.87
CA ARG A 75 1.37 2.39 5.71
C ARG A 75 0.25 1.93 6.65
N GLY A 76 -0.64 1.06 6.15
CA GLY A 76 -1.74 0.52 6.94
C GLY A 76 -1.32 -0.45 8.06
N ARG A 77 -0.03 -0.78 8.16
CA ARG A 77 0.52 -1.61 9.26
C ARG A 77 0.84 -0.82 10.52
N VAL A 78 0.89 0.52 10.44
CA VAL A 78 1.11 1.41 11.60
C VAL A 78 -0.15 2.19 11.93
N GLY A 79 -0.26 2.68 13.17
CA GLY A 79 -1.37 3.53 13.58
C GLY A 79 -2.64 2.78 14.01
N ARG A 80 -2.51 1.55 14.45
CA ARG A 80 -3.63 0.74 14.98
C ARG A 80 -3.86 0.95 16.47
N SER A 81 -3.17 1.90 17.07
CA SER A 81 -3.34 2.31 18.47
C SER A 81 -3.81 3.76 18.54
N ASN A 82 -4.15 4.24 19.74
CA ASN A 82 -4.53 5.64 19.98
C ASN A 82 -3.35 6.64 19.86
N LYS A 83 -2.20 6.19 19.40
CA LYS A 83 -1.01 7.02 19.19
C LYS A 83 -0.93 7.52 17.76
N GLN A 84 -0.44 8.75 17.58
CA GLN A 84 -0.14 9.31 16.27
C GLN A 84 0.82 8.38 15.52
N ALA A 85 0.48 8.05 14.28
CA ALA A 85 1.31 7.23 13.40
C ALA A 85 2.05 8.07 12.37
N TYR A 86 3.23 7.61 11.99
CA TYR A 86 4.11 8.24 11.01
C TYR A 86 4.54 7.24 9.95
N ALA A 87 4.44 7.65 8.69
CA ALA A 87 4.97 6.91 7.55
C ALA A 87 5.96 7.82 6.80
N LEU A 88 7.25 7.50 6.88
CA LEU A 88 8.32 8.27 6.26
C LEU A 88 8.71 7.59 4.93
N LEU A 89 8.51 8.29 3.82
CA LEU A 89 8.84 7.83 2.47
C LEU A 89 10.20 8.43 2.07
N MET A 90 11.25 7.62 2.07
CA MET A 90 12.59 8.08 1.74
C MET A 90 12.87 7.91 0.24
N ILE A 91 13.44 8.94 -0.36
CA ILE A 91 13.82 8.99 -1.77
C ILE A 91 15.28 9.47 -1.85
N PRO A 92 16.13 8.91 -2.72
CA PRO A 92 17.48 9.40 -2.90
C PRO A 92 17.49 10.86 -3.37
N GLN A 93 18.29 11.69 -2.71
CA GLN A 93 18.31 13.15 -2.89
C GLN A 93 18.59 13.61 -4.34
N LYS A 94 19.41 12.85 -5.08
CA LYS A 94 19.81 13.20 -6.45
C LYS A 94 18.95 12.52 -7.54
N LEU A 95 17.95 11.75 -7.16
CA LEU A 95 17.13 10.99 -8.08
C LEU A 95 16.07 11.89 -8.75
N ARG A 96 16.05 11.92 -10.07
CA ARG A 96 14.91 12.49 -10.82
C ARG A 96 13.83 11.41 -10.94
N LEU A 97 12.71 11.63 -10.27
CA LEU A 97 11.56 10.75 -10.36
C LEU A 97 10.90 10.84 -11.74
N ASN A 98 10.52 9.71 -12.30
CA ASN A 98 9.62 9.70 -13.44
C ASN A 98 8.20 10.15 -13.03
N SER A 99 7.36 10.51 -14.00
CA SER A 99 6.00 11.01 -13.76
C SER A 99 5.15 10.03 -12.94
N SER A 100 5.22 8.75 -13.25
CA SER A 100 4.46 7.69 -12.56
C SER A 100 4.87 7.55 -11.09
N ALA A 101 6.16 7.52 -10.76
CA ALA A 101 6.64 7.46 -9.37
C ALA A 101 6.20 8.71 -8.59
N ASN A 102 6.30 9.90 -9.20
CA ASN A 102 5.87 11.15 -8.56
C ASN A 102 4.36 11.14 -8.27
N LEU A 103 3.53 10.66 -9.21
CA LEU A 103 2.09 10.54 -9.02
C LEU A 103 1.75 9.56 -7.88
N ARG A 104 2.43 8.39 -7.80
CA ARG A 104 2.22 7.44 -6.71
C ARG A 104 2.54 8.04 -5.34
N LEU A 105 3.67 8.72 -5.21
CA LEU A 105 4.08 9.33 -3.95
C LEU A 105 3.14 10.45 -3.52
N LYS A 106 2.71 11.31 -4.45
CA LYS A 106 1.70 12.35 -4.19
C LYS A 106 0.35 11.75 -3.80
N ALA A 107 -0.05 10.65 -4.41
CA ALA A 107 -1.30 9.97 -4.07
C ALA A 107 -1.27 9.42 -2.64
N ILE A 108 -0.19 8.74 -2.24
CA ILE A 108 -0.09 8.19 -0.88
C ILE A 108 -0.01 9.28 0.19
N GLU A 109 0.59 10.43 -0.11
CA GLU A 109 0.63 11.62 0.75
C GLU A 109 -0.76 12.25 0.89
N LYS A 110 -1.50 12.38 -0.21
CA LYS A 110 -2.82 13.04 -0.24
C LYS A 110 -3.90 12.22 0.46
N TYR A 111 -3.91 10.91 0.26
CA TYR A 111 -4.98 10.03 0.77
C TYR A 111 -4.60 9.41 2.12
N THR A 112 -4.60 10.21 3.17
CA THR A 112 -4.21 9.79 4.53
C THR A 112 -5.37 9.28 5.39
N SER A 113 -6.63 9.61 5.04
CA SER A 113 -7.80 9.24 5.83
C SER A 113 -8.08 7.74 5.80
N LEU A 114 -8.65 7.24 6.90
CA LEU A 114 -9.15 5.86 6.98
C LEU A 114 -10.19 5.63 5.88
N GLY A 115 -10.17 4.46 5.24
CA GLY A 115 -11.10 4.15 4.15
C GLY A 115 -10.69 4.66 2.77
N SER A 116 -9.51 5.28 2.62
CA SER A 116 -9.01 5.78 1.32
C SER A 116 -8.68 4.66 0.31
N GLY A 117 -8.83 3.38 0.66
CA GLY A 117 -8.46 2.24 -0.18
C GLY A 117 -9.07 2.29 -1.58
N TYR A 118 -10.35 2.65 -1.69
CA TYR A 118 -11.02 2.79 -2.98
C TYR A 118 -10.39 3.88 -3.85
N LYS A 119 -10.07 5.05 -3.27
CA LYS A 119 -9.41 6.16 -3.99
C LYS A 119 -8.00 5.78 -4.43
N ILE A 120 -7.28 5.07 -3.59
CA ILE A 120 -5.94 4.53 -3.91
C ILE A 120 -6.01 3.53 -5.06
N SER A 121 -6.97 2.60 -5.04
CA SER A 121 -7.16 1.62 -6.12
C SER A 121 -7.49 2.27 -7.45
N ASN A 122 -8.38 3.25 -7.48
CA ASN A 122 -8.71 4.01 -8.69
C ASN A 122 -7.50 4.79 -9.21
N MET A 123 -6.72 5.40 -8.31
CA MET A 123 -5.51 6.12 -8.69
C MET A 123 -4.43 5.20 -9.23
N ASP A 124 -4.26 4.01 -8.63
CA ASP A 124 -3.31 3.00 -9.11
C ASP A 124 -3.67 2.52 -10.53
N LEU A 125 -4.97 2.31 -10.81
CA LEU A 125 -5.47 2.01 -12.16
C LEU A 125 -5.15 3.15 -13.15
N THR A 126 -5.43 4.37 -12.76
CA THR A 126 -5.16 5.56 -13.61
C THR A 126 -3.67 5.68 -13.93
N ILE A 127 -2.79 5.51 -12.93
CA ILE A 127 -1.33 5.58 -13.09
C ILE A 127 -0.80 4.46 -14.00
N ARG A 128 -1.42 3.28 -13.95
CA ARG A 128 -1.07 2.13 -14.80
C ARG A 128 -1.70 2.18 -16.20
N GLY A 129 -2.42 3.25 -16.55
CA GLY A 129 -3.10 3.38 -17.83
C GLY A 129 -4.34 2.47 -17.96
N GLY A 130 -4.91 2.00 -16.84
CA GLY A 130 -6.06 1.08 -16.83
C GLY A 130 -5.78 -0.32 -17.38
N GLY A 131 -4.59 -0.58 -17.91
CA GLY A 131 -4.24 -1.82 -18.60
C GLY A 131 -4.26 -3.08 -17.74
N SER A 132 -4.10 -2.95 -16.43
CA SER A 132 -4.09 -4.11 -15.53
C SER A 132 -5.48 -4.72 -15.27
N MET A 133 -6.57 -3.99 -15.53
CA MET A 133 -7.94 -4.53 -15.43
C MET A 133 -8.35 -5.35 -16.64
N PHE A 134 -7.80 -5.06 -17.82
CA PHE A 134 -8.25 -5.64 -19.08
C PHE A 134 -7.22 -6.56 -19.77
N GLY A 135 -6.07 -6.81 -19.12
CA GLY A 135 -5.00 -7.64 -19.66
C GLY A 135 -3.91 -6.85 -20.40
N TYR A 136 -2.74 -7.47 -20.53
CA TYR A 136 -1.52 -6.84 -21.08
C TYR A 136 -1.67 -6.34 -22.53
N ASP A 137 -2.52 -7.00 -23.32
CA ASP A 137 -2.67 -6.70 -24.75
C ASP A 137 -3.56 -5.51 -25.06
N GLN A 138 -4.23 -4.89 -24.05
CA GLN A 138 -5.18 -3.78 -24.24
C GLN A 138 -4.73 -2.44 -23.64
N SER A 139 -3.59 -2.41 -22.96
CA SER A 139 -3.11 -1.22 -22.24
C SER A 139 -2.87 -0.01 -23.15
N GLY A 140 -2.39 -0.21 -24.37
CA GLY A 140 -2.12 0.86 -25.33
C GLY A 140 -3.37 1.59 -25.86
N ASN A 141 -4.52 0.92 -25.90
CA ASN A 141 -5.76 1.52 -26.39
C ASN A 141 -6.47 2.40 -25.34
N ILE A 142 -6.32 2.06 -24.05
CA ILE A 142 -6.97 2.80 -22.96
C ILE A 142 -6.24 4.12 -22.69
N GLU A 143 -4.92 4.18 -22.82
CA GLU A 143 -4.16 5.42 -22.69
C GLU A 143 -4.58 6.47 -23.75
N ASN A 144 -4.92 6.03 -24.96
CA ASN A 144 -5.34 6.92 -26.05
C ASN A 144 -6.80 7.37 -25.93
N ILE A 145 -7.66 6.60 -25.28
CA ILE A 145 -9.12 6.87 -25.22
C ILE A 145 -9.50 7.59 -23.91
N GLY A 146 -8.72 7.42 -22.85
CA GLY A 146 -9.00 7.95 -21.51
C GLY A 146 -9.97 7.06 -20.71
N TYR A 147 -9.66 6.90 -19.43
CA TYR A 147 -10.43 6.06 -18.50
C TYR A 147 -11.90 6.48 -18.39
N GLU A 148 -12.18 7.80 -18.41
CA GLU A 148 -13.55 8.33 -18.29
C GLU A 148 -14.44 7.90 -19.45
N LEU A 149 -13.89 7.89 -20.66
CA LEU A 149 -14.65 7.45 -21.85
C LEU A 149 -14.92 5.94 -21.81
N VAL A 150 -13.93 5.13 -21.39
CA VAL A 150 -14.11 3.69 -21.23
C VAL A 150 -15.18 3.39 -20.18
N ALA A 151 -15.14 4.05 -19.01
CA ALA A 151 -16.13 3.90 -17.96
C ALA A 151 -17.53 4.32 -18.44
N LYS A 152 -17.64 5.39 -19.23
CA LYS A 152 -18.90 5.83 -19.82
C LYS A 152 -19.46 4.81 -20.80
N LEU A 153 -18.63 4.29 -21.71
CA LEU A 153 -19.04 3.27 -22.68
C LEU A 153 -19.46 1.96 -21.97
N MET A 154 -18.77 1.56 -20.91
CA MET A 154 -19.17 0.40 -20.11
C MET A 154 -20.51 0.60 -19.43
N ASN A 155 -20.75 1.76 -18.83
CA ASN A 155 -22.04 2.08 -18.22
C ASN A 155 -23.17 2.11 -19.24
N GLU A 156 -22.92 2.72 -20.42
CA GLU A 156 -23.90 2.73 -21.53
C GLU A 156 -24.21 1.31 -22.04
N TYR A 157 -23.17 0.43 -22.10
CA TYR A 157 -23.34 -0.96 -22.52
C TYR A 157 -24.13 -1.76 -21.47
N ILE A 158 -23.87 -1.57 -20.18
CA ILE A 158 -24.56 -2.20 -19.07
C ILE A 158 -26.03 -1.75 -19.06
N ASP A 159 -26.29 -0.45 -19.15
CA ASP A 159 -27.63 0.11 -19.20
C ASP A 159 -28.44 -0.40 -20.40
N LYS A 160 -27.80 -0.56 -21.56
CA LYS A 160 -28.46 -1.03 -22.77
C LYS A 160 -28.81 -2.52 -22.77
N ASN A 161 -27.96 -3.35 -22.16
CA ASN A 161 -28.09 -4.81 -22.23
C ASN A 161 -28.63 -5.45 -20.96
N TYR A 162 -28.63 -4.75 -19.82
CA TYR A 162 -29.01 -5.29 -18.51
C TYR A 162 -30.03 -4.45 -17.74
N LYS A 163 -30.74 -3.54 -18.43
CA LYS A 163 -31.75 -2.64 -17.83
C LYS A 163 -32.90 -3.36 -17.12
N ASP A 164 -33.15 -4.63 -17.44
CA ASP A 164 -34.24 -5.44 -16.86
C ASP A 164 -33.80 -6.40 -15.76
N GLN A 165 -32.52 -6.43 -15.39
CA GLN A 165 -32.07 -7.23 -14.26
C GLN A 165 -32.04 -6.35 -13.01
N THR A 166 -33.03 -6.54 -12.14
CA THR A 166 -33.05 -5.93 -10.81
C THR A 166 -31.87 -6.46 -10.02
N ILE A 167 -30.76 -5.70 -10.01
CA ILE A 167 -29.63 -6.02 -9.14
C ILE A 167 -30.07 -5.70 -7.72
N ILE A 168 -30.43 -6.74 -6.98
CA ILE A 168 -30.75 -6.63 -5.54
C ILE A 168 -29.42 -6.44 -4.82
N TYR A 169 -29.08 -5.19 -4.50
CA TYR A 169 -27.98 -4.91 -3.58
C TYR A 169 -28.37 -5.36 -2.18
N PRO A 170 -27.59 -6.22 -1.51
CA PRO A 170 -27.87 -6.56 -0.11
C PRO A 170 -27.81 -5.27 0.72
N LYS A 171 -28.91 -4.95 1.43
CA LYS A 171 -28.92 -3.85 2.40
C LYS A 171 -28.02 -4.26 3.57
N ILE A 172 -26.83 -3.67 3.64
CA ILE A 172 -25.95 -3.81 4.80
C ILE A 172 -26.47 -2.81 5.86
N ASN A 173 -27.22 -3.31 6.83
CA ASN A 173 -27.54 -2.55 8.02
C ASN A 173 -26.33 -2.57 8.95
N LEU A 174 -25.57 -1.49 8.99
CA LEU A 174 -24.56 -1.28 10.04
C LEU A 174 -25.31 -1.00 11.35
N ILE A 175 -25.38 -2.01 12.22
CA ILE A 175 -25.83 -1.82 13.60
C ILE A 175 -24.65 -1.20 14.34
N ASN A 176 -24.73 0.11 14.58
CA ASN A 176 -23.83 0.78 15.53
C ASN A 176 -24.15 0.24 16.94
N LYS A 177 -23.18 -0.43 17.54
CA LYS A 177 -23.12 -0.67 18.98
C LYS A 177 -22.06 0.21 19.58
#